data_0e0a348576973c3c0cbd8707cebd1b3c
#
_entry.id   0e0a348576973c3c0cbd8707cebd1b3c
#
_cell.length_a   1.000
_cell.length_b   1.000
_cell.length_c   1.000
_cell.angle_alpha   90.00
_cell.angle_beta   90.00
_cell.angle_gamma   90.00
#
_symmetry.space_group_name_H-M   'P 1'
#
loop_
_entity.id
_entity.type
_entity.pdbx_description
1 polymer ?
#
loop_
_entity_poly.entity_id
_entity_poly.type
_entity_poly.pdbx_seq_one_letter_code
_entity_poly.pdbx_strand_id
1 'polypeptide(L)'
;MREDATSRIFAFVDDLFFQAKIQETARKLNVKVEFVKAESDLTERIKLNGEEKPSLIIFDLNNSSVKPLTLIPKLKNKHKKTSVIGFLSHVQGDLKQRAHEVGCDMVLPRSAFSQNLPQLLRRHGAAEEEGTVN
;
A
#
# COMPACT_ATOMS: atom_id res chain seq x y z
N MET A 1 0.14 -19.20 -17.21
CA MET A 1 -0.17 -18.05 -16.99
C MET A 1 -1.22 -17.90 -16.02
N ARG A 2 -1.32 -17.02 -15.30
CA ARG A 2 -2.24 -16.90 -14.43
C ARG A 2 -3.11 -15.91 -14.73
N GLU A 3 -4.23 -16.18 -14.87
CA GLU A 3 -5.14 -15.24 -15.22
C GLU A 3 -5.55 -14.49 -14.08
N ASP A 4 -5.64 -15.08 -12.94
CA ASP A 4 -6.08 -14.31 -11.84
C ASP A 4 -4.88 -13.92 -11.11
N ALA A 5 -4.33 -12.82 -11.40
CA ALA A 5 -3.16 -12.34 -10.75
C ALA A 5 -3.42 -12.17 -9.28
N THR A 6 -2.49 -12.55 -8.45
CA THR A 6 -2.63 -12.31 -7.05
C THR A 6 -2.34 -10.86 -6.77
N SER A 7 -3.00 -10.32 -5.78
CA SER A 7 -2.80 -8.95 -5.40
C SER A 7 -1.51 -8.86 -4.60
N ARG A 8 -0.67 -7.93 -4.96
CA ARG A 8 0.56 -7.67 -4.24
C ARG A 8 0.57 -6.30 -3.60
N ILE A 9 -0.50 -5.54 -3.80
CA ILE A 9 -0.62 -4.21 -3.24
C ILE A 9 -1.83 -4.17 -2.34
N PHE A 10 -1.61 -3.74 -1.10
CA PHE A 10 -2.68 -3.66 -0.13
C PHE A 10 -2.76 -2.24 0.40
N ALA A 11 -3.94 -1.82 0.79
CA ALA A 11 -4.14 -0.46 1.25
C ALA A 11 -4.99 -0.42 2.51
N PHE A 12 -4.48 0.26 3.54
CA PHE A 12 -5.22 0.54 4.75
C PHE A 12 -5.74 1.98 4.62
N VAL A 13 -6.82 2.13 3.87
CA VAL A 13 -7.40 3.43 3.57
C VAL A 13 -8.88 3.39 3.86
N ASP A 14 -9.33 4.22 4.80
CA ASP A 14 -10.72 4.29 5.18
C ASP A 14 -11.52 5.30 4.42
N ASP A 15 -10.85 6.32 3.90
CA ASP A 15 -11.49 7.42 3.21
C ASP A 15 -12.04 6.93 1.87
N LEU A 16 -13.34 7.02 1.70
CA LEU A 16 -13.97 6.49 0.49
C LEU A 16 -13.53 7.21 -0.78
N PHE A 17 -13.24 8.49 -0.67
CA PHE A 17 -12.76 9.23 -1.83
C PHE A 17 -11.43 8.67 -2.31
N PHE A 18 -10.50 8.43 -1.39
CA PHE A 18 -9.21 7.89 -1.77
C PHE A 18 -9.29 6.42 -2.16
N GLN A 19 -10.20 5.65 -1.56
CA GLN A 19 -10.41 4.29 -2.01
C GLN A 19 -10.84 4.29 -3.47
N ALA A 20 -11.79 5.16 -3.82
CA ALA A 20 -12.27 5.22 -5.19
C ALA A 20 -11.17 5.66 -6.13
N LYS A 21 -10.35 6.62 -5.71
CA LYS A 21 -9.28 7.08 -6.56
C LYS A 21 -8.23 6.02 -6.81
N ILE A 22 -7.84 5.30 -5.78
CA ILE A 22 -6.88 4.22 -5.90
C ILE A 22 -7.44 3.12 -6.80
N GLN A 23 -8.69 2.75 -6.56
CA GLN A 23 -9.32 1.70 -7.31
C GLN A 23 -9.44 2.04 -8.80
N GLU A 24 -9.83 3.26 -9.09
CA GLU A 24 -9.98 3.69 -10.47
C GLU A 24 -8.64 3.73 -11.19
N THR A 25 -7.61 4.24 -10.52
CA THR A 25 -6.29 4.28 -11.12
C THR A 25 -5.76 2.86 -11.35
N ALA A 26 -5.97 1.97 -10.38
CA ALA A 26 -5.52 0.60 -10.52
C ALA A 26 -6.23 -0.10 -11.66
N ARG A 27 -7.53 0.14 -11.81
CA ARG A 27 -8.29 -0.48 -12.86
C ARG A 27 -7.77 -0.06 -14.22
N LYS A 28 -7.43 1.21 -14.38
CA LYS A 28 -6.93 1.69 -15.65
C LYS A 28 -5.57 1.10 -15.99
N LEU A 29 -4.79 0.77 -14.98
CA LEU A 29 -3.47 0.20 -15.18
C LEU A 29 -3.47 -1.32 -15.15
N ASN A 30 -4.63 -1.90 -14.96
CA ASN A 30 -4.75 -3.35 -14.87
C ASN A 30 -3.97 -3.91 -13.69
N VAL A 31 -3.99 -3.20 -12.58
CA VAL A 31 -3.30 -3.58 -11.37
C VAL A 31 -4.34 -3.84 -10.30
N LYS A 32 -4.15 -4.86 -9.50
CA LYS A 32 -5.11 -5.20 -8.46
C LYS A 32 -4.63 -4.68 -7.13
N VAL A 33 -5.47 -3.91 -6.46
CA VAL A 33 -5.19 -3.41 -5.12
C VAL A 33 -6.30 -3.90 -4.21
N GLU A 34 -5.93 -4.47 -3.07
CA GLU A 34 -6.93 -4.93 -2.11
C GLU A 34 -6.94 -4.02 -0.90
N PHE A 35 -8.13 -3.65 -0.47
CA PHE A 35 -8.28 -2.81 0.70
C PHE A 35 -8.52 -3.68 1.92
N VAL A 36 -7.77 -3.43 2.98
CA VAL A 36 -7.85 -4.22 4.19
C VAL A 36 -8.13 -3.30 5.36
N LYS A 37 -8.79 -3.81 6.38
CA LYS A 37 -9.21 -2.99 7.49
C LYS A 37 -8.45 -3.26 8.78
N ALA A 38 -7.74 -4.36 8.85
CA ALA A 38 -7.00 -4.72 10.05
C ALA A 38 -5.85 -5.62 9.68
N GLU A 39 -4.93 -5.78 10.60
CA GLU A 39 -3.78 -6.65 10.37
C GLU A 39 -4.21 -8.08 10.09
N SER A 40 -5.22 -8.57 10.80
CA SER A 40 -5.68 -9.94 10.58
C SER A 40 -6.24 -10.11 9.19
N ASP A 41 -6.89 -9.09 8.67
CA ASP A 41 -7.44 -9.12 7.34
C ASP A 41 -6.32 -9.24 6.32
N LEU A 42 -5.25 -8.49 6.50
CA LEU A 42 -4.10 -8.57 5.61
C LEU A 42 -3.48 -9.97 5.66
N THR A 43 -3.30 -10.51 6.85
CA THR A 43 -2.71 -11.83 7.01
C THR A 43 -3.54 -12.88 6.28
N GLU A 44 -4.84 -12.78 6.40
CA GLU A 44 -5.71 -13.73 5.75
C GLU A 44 -5.64 -13.63 4.24
N ARG A 45 -5.59 -12.40 3.71
CA ARG A 45 -5.48 -12.21 2.28
C ARG A 45 -4.17 -12.75 1.73
N ILE A 46 -3.09 -12.58 2.48
CA ILE A 46 -1.81 -13.12 2.05
C ILE A 46 -1.87 -14.64 1.98
N LYS A 47 -2.52 -15.26 2.95
CA LYS A 47 -2.67 -16.71 2.92
C LYS A 47 -3.49 -17.16 1.74
N LEU A 48 -4.54 -16.44 1.42
CA LEU A 48 -5.37 -16.80 0.29
C LEU A 48 -4.64 -16.62 -1.03
N ASN A 49 -3.65 -15.75 -1.06
CA ASN A 49 -2.88 -15.52 -2.26
C ASN A 49 -1.63 -16.38 -2.33
N GLY A 50 -1.61 -17.50 -1.62
CA GLY A 50 -0.48 -18.42 -1.72
C GLY A 50 0.71 -18.00 -0.92
N GLU A 51 0.51 -17.22 0.13
CA GLU A 51 1.58 -16.75 1.00
C GLU A 51 2.57 -15.84 0.30
N GLU A 52 2.16 -15.25 -0.81
CA GLU A 52 3.05 -14.38 -1.52
C GLU A 52 3.18 -13.05 -0.79
N LYS A 53 4.40 -12.58 -0.61
CA LYS A 53 4.61 -11.34 0.14
C LYS A 53 4.12 -10.13 -0.62
N PRO A 54 3.59 -9.14 0.07
CA PRO A 54 3.16 -7.92 -0.61
C PRO A 54 4.34 -7.15 -1.17
N SER A 55 4.11 -6.49 -2.27
CA SER A 55 5.10 -5.60 -2.86
C SER A 55 4.99 -4.20 -2.24
N LEU A 56 3.77 -3.77 -1.98
CA LEU A 56 3.52 -2.43 -1.49
C LEU A 56 2.34 -2.43 -0.53
N ILE A 57 2.48 -1.71 0.56
CA ILE A 57 1.37 -1.46 1.47
C ILE A 57 1.21 0.05 1.59
N ILE A 58 0.00 0.54 1.32
CA ILE A 58 -0.31 1.95 1.37
C ILE A 58 -1.09 2.24 2.64
N PHE A 59 -0.68 3.28 3.36
CA PHE A 59 -1.35 3.69 4.57
C PHE A 59 -1.86 5.11 4.47
N ASP A 60 -3.13 5.29 4.82
CA ASP A 60 -3.63 6.60 5.13
C ASP A 60 -3.18 6.84 6.57
N LEU A 61 -2.24 7.72 6.78
CA LEU A 61 -1.68 7.93 8.11
C LEU A 61 -2.66 8.61 9.05
N ASN A 62 -3.77 9.12 8.52
CA ASN A 62 -4.84 9.68 9.34
C ASN A 62 -5.97 8.68 9.53
N ASN A 63 -5.72 7.42 9.19
CA ASN A 63 -6.72 6.36 9.33
C ASN A 63 -7.07 6.16 10.79
N SER A 64 -8.36 6.09 11.09
CA SER A 64 -8.80 5.92 12.47
C SER A 64 -9.16 4.48 12.79
N SER A 65 -9.26 3.63 11.78
CA SER A 65 -9.60 2.23 12.01
C SER A 65 -8.42 1.41 12.47
N VAL A 66 -7.21 1.79 12.07
CA VAL A 66 -6.01 1.15 12.55
C VAL A 66 -5.12 2.23 13.11
N LYS A 67 -4.08 1.85 13.80
CA LYS A 67 -3.09 2.79 14.29
C LYS A 67 -1.84 2.62 13.45
N PRO A 68 -1.69 3.44 12.41
CA PRO A 68 -0.59 3.20 11.48
C PRO A 68 0.79 3.18 12.13
N LEU A 69 1.04 4.09 13.07
CA LEU A 69 2.37 4.14 13.68
C LEU A 69 2.68 2.92 14.53
N THR A 70 1.66 2.20 14.94
CA THR A 70 1.84 0.96 15.68
C THR A 70 1.93 -0.24 14.74
N LEU A 71 1.14 -0.21 13.68
CA LEU A 71 1.06 -1.35 12.79
C LEU A 71 2.24 -1.42 11.82
N ILE A 72 2.70 -0.28 11.34
CA ILE A 72 3.78 -0.26 10.34
C ILE A 72 5.02 -1.02 10.79
N PRO A 73 5.54 -0.80 12.01
CA PRO A 73 6.73 -1.54 12.40
C PRO A 73 6.51 -3.04 12.46
N LYS A 74 5.31 -3.47 12.81
CA LYS A 74 5.01 -4.89 12.81
C LYS A 74 5.05 -5.45 11.40
N LEU A 75 4.48 -4.73 10.46
CA LEU A 75 4.45 -5.20 9.08
C LEU A 75 5.85 -5.17 8.46
N LYS A 76 6.64 -4.16 8.76
CA LYS A 76 7.99 -4.11 8.23
C LYS A 76 8.84 -5.24 8.81
N ASN A 77 8.56 -5.62 10.03
CA ASN A 77 9.31 -6.71 10.63
C ASN A 77 8.96 -8.05 10.00
N LYS A 78 7.69 -8.25 9.65
CA LYS A 78 7.26 -9.47 9.01
C LYS A 78 7.58 -9.51 7.53
N HIS A 79 7.54 -8.37 6.87
CA HIS A 79 7.69 -8.29 5.43
C HIS A 79 8.76 -7.27 5.10
N LYS A 80 10.01 -7.63 5.34
CA LYS A 80 11.09 -6.65 5.33
C LYS A 80 11.35 -6.03 3.98
N LYS A 81 11.00 -6.73 2.90
CA LYS A 81 11.22 -6.20 1.57
C LYS A 81 10.02 -5.47 0.99
N THR A 82 8.92 -5.46 1.72
CA THR A 82 7.72 -4.76 1.24
C THR A 82 7.92 -3.26 1.42
N SER A 83 7.57 -2.49 0.41
CA SER A 83 7.60 -1.05 0.52
C SER A 83 6.36 -0.57 1.26
N VAL A 84 6.51 0.40 2.13
CA VAL A 84 5.39 0.99 2.86
C VAL A 84 5.36 2.47 2.56
N ILE A 85 4.25 2.93 2.01
CA ILE A 85 4.08 4.32 1.65
C ILE A 85 2.90 4.88 2.41
N GLY A 86 3.10 6.02 3.05
CA GLY A 86 2.03 6.66 3.78
C GLY A 86 1.66 7.98 3.16
N PHE A 87 0.39 8.38 3.28
CA PHE A 87 0.00 9.72 2.89
C PHE A 87 -0.78 10.37 4.04
N LEU A 88 -0.75 11.68 4.09
CA LEU A 88 -1.44 12.40 5.13
C LEU A 88 -2.15 13.59 4.55
N SER A 89 -3.10 14.15 5.33
CA SER A 89 -4.03 15.10 4.77
C SER A 89 -3.40 16.42 4.42
N HIS A 90 -2.38 16.84 5.12
CA HIS A 90 -1.63 18.02 4.70
C HIS A 90 -0.36 18.01 5.52
N VAL A 91 0.37 19.07 5.50
CA VAL A 91 1.69 19.07 6.10
C VAL A 91 1.57 18.89 7.61
N GLN A 92 1.89 17.73 8.06
CA GLN A 92 1.92 17.40 9.47
C GLN A 92 3.32 16.88 9.72
N GLY A 93 4.25 17.83 9.91
CA GLY A 93 5.67 17.48 9.99
C GLY A 93 5.99 16.45 11.04
N ASP A 94 5.34 16.56 12.20
CA ASP A 94 5.59 15.60 13.27
C ASP A 94 5.15 14.20 12.88
N LEU A 95 3.97 14.09 12.31
CA LEU A 95 3.45 12.79 11.88
C LEU A 95 4.32 12.21 10.78
N LYS A 96 4.76 13.06 9.84
CA LYS A 96 5.60 12.60 8.77
C LYS A 96 6.90 12.01 9.30
N GLN A 97 7.52 12.71 10.24
CA GLN A 97 8.78 12.23 10.80
C GLN A 97 8.58 10.92 11.54
N ARG A 98 7.52 10.83 12.34
CA ARG A 98 7.27 9.62 13.10
C ARG A 98 6.96 8.44 12.19
N ALA A 99 6.28 8.69 11.08
CA ALA A 99 5.99 7.62 10.15
C ALA A 99 7.28 7.08 9.53
N HIS A 100 8.22 7.96 9.19
CA HIS A 100 9.50 7.51 8.68
C HIS A 100 10.26 6.71 9.74
N GLU A 101 10.19 7.16 10.98
CA GLU A 101 10.92 6.48 12.05
C GLU A 101 10.42 5.07 12.27
N VAL A 102 9.14 4.82 12.07
CA VAL A 102 8.61 3.48 12.30
C VAL A 102 8.66 2.59 11.06
N GLY A 103 9.17 3.10 9.94
CA GLY A 103 9.41 2.24 8.81
C GLY A 103 8.81 2.61 7.48
N CYS A 104 8.10 3.74 7.38
CA CYS A 104 7.60 4.16 6.08
C CYS A 104 8.75 4.49 5.18
N ASP A 105 8.72 3.94 3.98
CA ASP A 105 9.75 4.22 2.99
C ASP A 105 9.51 5.56 2.32
N MET A 106 8.27 6.01 2.29
CA MET A 106 7.93 7.28 1.66
C MET A 106 6.69 7.83 2.33
N VAL A 107 6.64 9.12 2.57
CA VAL A 107 5.47 9.78 3.15
C VAL A 107 5.16 10.99 2.31
N LEU A 108 3.94 11.07 1.82
CA LEU A 108 3.53 12.13 0.90
C LEU A 108 2.27 12.82 1.37
N PRO A 109 2.14 14.13 1.12
CA PRO A 109 0.83 14.75 1.31
C PRO A 109 -0.13 14.20 0.28
N ARG A 110 -1.42 14.31 0.56
CA ARG A 110 -2.44 13.73 -0.30
C ARG A 110 -2.31 14.13 -1.76
N SER A 111 -2.01 15.40 -2.02
CA SER A 111 -1.92 15.86 -3.40
C SER A 111 -0.76 15.18 -4.13
N ALA A 112 0.38 15.10 -3.48
CA ALA A 112 1.52 14.45 -4.09
C ALA A 112 1.27 12.95 -4.26
N PHE A 113 0.60 12.33 -3.29
CA PHE A 113 0.27 10.92 -3.42
C PHE A 113 -0.62 10.71 -4.63
N SER A 114 -1.63 11.55 -4.82
CA SER A 114 -2.51 11.43 -5.97
C SER A 114 -1.77 11.56 -7.28
N GLN A 115 -0.84 12.49 -7.34
CA GLN A 115 -0.07 12.70 -8.57
C GLN A 115 0.86 11.54 -8.88
N ASN A 116 1.40 10.92 -7.85
CA ASN A 116 2.35 9.84 -8.04
C ASN A 116 1.70 8.45 -8.07
N LEU A 117 0.40 8.39 -7.82
CA LEU A 117 -0.28 7.12 -7.71
C LEU A 117 -0.11 6.22 -8.92
N PRO A 118 -0.26 6.72 -10.16
CA PRO A 118 -0.10 5.81 -11.29
C PRO A 118 1.29 5.18 -11.35
N GLN A 119 2.32 5.96 -11.04
CA GLN A 119 3.67 5.42 -11.07
C GLN A 119 3.90 4.43 -9.97
N LEU A 120 3.36 4.69 -8.78
CA LEU A 120 3.50 3.77 -7.66
C LEU A 120 2.84 2.45 -7.96
N LEU A 121 1.65 2.48 -8.52
CA LEU A 121 0.95 1.25 -8.82
C LEU A 121 1.61 0.50 -9.96
N ARG A 122 2.12 1.22 -10.95
CA ARG A 122 2.78 0.58 -12.08
C ARG A 122 4.06 -0.10 -11.62
N ARG A 123 4.81 0.57 -10.77
CA ARG A 123 6.06 0.00 -10.30
C ARG A 123 5.83 -1.28 -9.50
N HIS A 124 4.85 -1.31 -8.63
CA HIS A 124 4.68 -2.45 -7.74
C HIS A 124 3.75 -3.50 -8.30
N GLY A 125 2.80 -3.10 -9.12
CA GLY A 125 1.86 -4.05 -9.67
C GLY A 125 2.42 -4.85 -10.81
N ALA A 126 3.40 -4.29 -11.53
CA ALA A 126 3.97 -4.98 -12.67
C ALA A 126 5.31 -5.60 -12.36
N ALA A 127 5.65 -5.71 -11.10
CA ALA A 127 6.97 -6.17 -10.75
C ALA A 127 7.30 -7.51 -11.33
N GLU A 128 6.38 -8.44 -11.26
CA GLU A 128 6.69 -9.74 -11.77
C GLU A 128 6.76 -9.75 -13.25
N GLU A 129 6.00 -8.96 -13.94
CA GLU A 129 6.12 -8.92 -15.36
C GLU A 129 7.43 -8.40 -15.79
N GLU A 130 7.94 -7.42 -15.10
CA GLU A 130 9.19 -6.92 -15.48
C GLU A 130 10.26 -7.90 -15.31
N GLY A 131 10.17 -8.72 -14.29
CA GLY A 131 11.13 -9.75 -14.09
C GLY A 131 11.19 -10.67 -15.24
N THR A 132 10.12 -10.89 -15.92
CA THR A 132 10.17 -11.81 -17.01
C THR A 132 10.64 -11.15 -18.26
N VAL A 133 10.44 -9.90 -18.39
CA VAL A 133 10.74 -9.27 -19.60
C VAL A 133 12.16 -9.14 -19.86
N ASN A 134 12.83 -8.81 -19.08
CA ASN A 134 14.11 -8.56 -19.47
C ASN A 134 14.98 -9.21 -19.34
#